data_268b3bed747cafc9adc50c78db0445ef
#
_entry.id   268b3bed747cafc9adc50c78db0445ef
#
_cell.length_a   1.000
_cell.length_b   1.000
_cell.length_c   1.000
_cell.angle_alpha   90.00
_cell.angle_beta   90.00
_cell.angle_gamma   90.00
#
_symmetry.space_group_name_H-M   'P 1'
#
loop_
_entity.id
_entity.type
_entity.pdbx_description
1 polymer ?
#
loop_
_entity_poly.entity_id
_entity_poly.type
_entity_poly.pdbx_seq_one_letter_code
_entity_poly.pdbx_strand_id
1 'polypeptide(L)'
;SGTGHPGMALGCAELAATLYGEILKHNPKEPTWVDRDRFVLSAGHGSILLYSALHLAGYDLPLEEIGRLRRVGSKTPGHPEYGVTPGVETTTGPLGAGFATAVGMAIAERRLAARFNGSGFPVVDHYTYVLSGDGCLMEGVSAEAASLAGHLGLGKLIVFYDSNGVSIDGPTTITFTED
;
A
#
# COMPACT_ATOMS: atom_id res chain seq x y z
N SER A 1 -2.45 -22.36 1.86
CA SER A 1 -3.64 -22.17 1.01
C SER A 1 -3.50 -22.82 -0.37
N GLY A 2 -2.27 -23.01 -0.88
CA GLY A 2 -1.99 -23.55 -2.21
C GLY A 2 -2.33 -22.60 -3.37
N THR A 3 -2.65 -21.33 -3.09
CA THR A 3 -3.00 -20.31 -4.10
C THR A 3 -2.42 -18.95 -3.69
N GLY A 4 -2.06 -18.12 -4.65
CA GLY A 4 -1.56 -16.78 -4.39
C GLY A 4 -0.61 -16.28 -5.48
N HIS A 5 -0.11 -15.07 -5.30
CA HIS A 5 0.90 -14.45 -6.15
C HIS A 5 2.21 -14.28 -5.33
N PRO A 6 3.14 -15.25 -5.36
CA PRO A 6 4.33 -15.21 -4.52
C PRO A 6 5.43 -14.27 -5.04
N GLY A 7 5.40 -13.89 -6.33
CA GLY A 7 6.46 -13.12 -6.96
C GLY A 7 6.77 -11.80 -6.25
N MET A 8 5.77 -10.95 -6.08
CA MET A 8 5.93 -9.68 -5.37
C MET A 8 6.32 -9.89 -3.90
N ALA A 9 5.78 -10.93 -3.24
CA ALA A 9 6.13 -11.21 -1.85
C ALA A 9 7.62 -11.55 -1.67
N LEU A 10 8.20 -12.25 -2.64
CA LEU A 10 9.63 -12.59 -2.63
C LEU A 10 10.48 -11.41 -3.11
N GLY A 11 10.06 -10.72 -4.17
CA GLY A 11 10.82 -9.61 -4.76
C GLY A 11 10.84 -8.33 -3.91
N CYS A 12 9.83 -8.12 -3.06
CA CYS A 12 9.70 -6.93 -2.21
C CYS A 12 9.80 -7.24 -0.71
N ALA A 13 10.31 -8.43 -0.33
CA ALA A 13 10.41 -8.83 1.08
C ALA A 13 11.27 -7.87 1.89
N GLU A 14 12.45 -7.51 1.40
CA GLU A 14 13.38 -6.60 2.07
C GLU A 14 12.79 -5.19 2.20
N LEU A 15 12.09 -4.72 1.16
CA LEU A 15 11.38 -3.44 1.20
C LEU A 15 10.34 -3.44 2.30
N ALA A 16 9.49 -4.46 2.36
CA ALA A 16 8.45 -4.56 3.39
C ALA A 16 9.04 -4.69 4.80
N ALA A 17 10.10 -5.48 4.97
CA ALA A 17 10.79 -5.64 6.24
C ALA A 17 11.40 -4.32 6.72
N THR A 18 12.06 -3.56 5.84
CA THR A 18 12.64 -2.26 6.16
C THR A 18 11.56 -1.24 6.49
N LEU A 19 10.49 -1.18 5.69
CA LEU A 19 9.39 -0.26 5.94
C LEU A 19 8.74 -0.50 7.31
N TYR A 20 8.27 -1.70 7.57
CA TYR A 20 7.55 -2.02 8.81
C TYR A 20 8.46 -2.17 10.03
N GLY A 21 9.74 -2.52 9.82
CA GLY A 21 10.70 -2.70 10.92
C GLY A 21 11.39 -1.42 11.36
N GLU A 22 11.61 -0.46 10.45
CA GLU A 22 12.50 0.66 10.72
C GLU A 22 11.95 2.05 10.35
N ILE A 23 11.10 2.13 9.33
CA ILE A 23 10.73 3.42 8.72
C ILE A 23 9.34 3.89 9.13
N LEU A 24 8.32 3.03 8.98
CA LEU A 24 6.94 3.41 9.19
C LEU A 24 6.66 3.81 10.65
N LYS A 25 6.10 4.97 10.83
CA LYS A 25 5.51 5.40 12.09
C LYS A 25 4.15 4.71 12.26
N HIS A 26 4.12 3.61 12.99
CA HIS A 26 2.89 2.83 13.18
C HIS A 26 2.78 2.28 14.61
N ASN A 27 1.58 1.89 15.02
CA ASN A 27 1.34 1.21 16.29
C ASN A 27 0.41 0.02 16.07
N PRO A 28 0.91 -1.23 16.12
CA PRO A 28 0.10 -2.42 15.92
C PRO A 28 -1.06 -2.59 16.90
N LYS A 29 -0.93 -2.00 18.11
CA LYS A 29 -1.98 -2.02 19.15
C LYS A 29 -3.06 -0.97 18.92
N GLU A 30 -2.76 0.04 18.11
CA GLU A 30 -3.68 1.10 17.71
C GLU A 30 -3.65 1.31 16.19
N PRO A 31 -4.11 0.33 15.41
CA PRO A 31 -4.03 0.36 13.95
C PRO A 31 -4.82 1.52 13.31
N THR A 32 -5.64 2.20 14.10
CA THR A 32 -6.41 3.38 13.68
C THR A 32 -5.82 4.71 14.18
N TRP A 33 -4.62 4.70 14.78
CA TRP A 33 -3.95 5.92 15.23
C TRP A 33 -3.91 6.98 14.11
N VAL A 34 -4.38 8.18 14.43
CA VAL A 34 -4.61 9.23 13.41
C VAL A 34 -3.35 9.64 12.67
N ASP A 35 -2.24 9.78 13.38
CA ASP A 35 -0.97 10.26 12.80
C ASP A 35 0.01 9.14 12.46
N ARG A 36 -0.48 7.90 12.26
CA ARG A 36 0.33 6.81 11.71
C ARG A 36 0.64 7.05 10.24
N ASP A 37 1.78 6.58 9.77
CA ASP A 37 2.05 6.50 8.34
C ASP A 37 1.06 5.54 7.66
N ARG A 38 0.79 5.77 6.39
CA ARG A 38 -0.09 4.94 5.57
C ARG A 38 0.75 4.10 4.62
N PHE A 39 0.50 2.79 4.59
CA PHE A 39 1.05 1.93 3.56
C PHE A 39 -0.07 1.38 2.69
N VAL A 40 0.00 1.66 1.39
CA VAL A 40 -0.97 1.21 0.39
C VAL A 40 -0.30 0.22 -0.56
N LEU A 41 -0.77 -1.01 -0.55
CA LEU A 41 -0.39 -1.99 -1.56
C LEU A 41 -1.30 -1.82 -2.78
N SER A 42 -0.91 -0.97 -3.73
CA SER A 42 -1.69 -0.72 -4.96
C SER A 42 -1.78 -1.99 -5.82
N ALA A 43 -0.69 -2.73 -5.92
CA ALA A 43 -0.66 -4.06 -6.53
C ALA A 43 -1.28 -5.11 -5.58
N GLY A 44 -2.59 -5.01 -5.35
CA GLY A 44 -3.31 -5.77 -4.33
C GLY A 44 -3.20 -7.30 -4.44
N HIS A 45 -2.84 -7.83 -5.62
CA HIS A 45 -2.57 -9.26 -5.81
C HIS A 45 -1.38 -9.74 -4.95
N GLY A 46 -0.44 -8.85 -4.60
CA GLY A 46 0.66 -9.14 -3.68
C GLY A 46 0.26 -9.18 -2.20
N SER A 47 -1.01 -9.37 -1.87
CA SER A 47 -1.58 -9.29 -0.53
C SER A 47 -0.84 -10.08 0.54
N ILE A 48 -0.25 -11.23 0.18
CA ILE A 48 0.54 -12.05 1.12
C ILE A 48 1.77 -11.29 1.65
N LEU A 49 2.38 -10.40 0.86
CA LEU A 49 3.46 -9.54 1.31
C LEU A 49 2.99 -8.66 2.46
N LEU A 50 1.88 -7.95 2.25
CA LEU A 50 1.30 -7.05 3.26
C LEU A 50 0.89 -7.81 4.52
N TYR A 51 0.20 -8.94 4.38
CA TYR A 51 -0.22 -9.74 5.54
C TYR A 51 0.96 -10.28 6.33
N SER A 52 2.03 -10.71 5.65
CA SER A 52 3.26 -11.16 6.33
C SER A 52 3.92 -10.00 7.09
N ALA A 53 4.01 -8.82 6.48
CA ALA A 53 4.57 -7.64 7.13
C ALA A 53 3.74 -7.22 8.37
N LEU A 54 2.41 -7.19 8.25
CA LEU A 54 1.52 -6.88 9.37
C LEU A 54 1.64 -7.89 10.52
N HIS A 55 1.71 -9.18 10.20
CA HIS A 55 1.94 -10.23 11.20
C HIS A 55 3.27 -10.03 11.94
N LEU A 56 4.36 -9.86 11.19
CA LEU A 56 5.70 -9.70 11.77
C LEU A 56 5.83 -8.38 12.56
N ALA A 57 5.11 -7.34 12.16
CA ALA A 57 5.05 -6.07 12.87
C ALA A 57 4.18 -6.11 14.14
N GLY A 58 3.47 -7.22 14.41
CA GLY A 58 2.72 -7.44 15.64
C GLY A 58 1.27 -6.97 15.63
N TYR A 59 0.68 -6.77 14.46
CA TYR A 59 -0.75 -6.53 14.32
C TYR A 59 -1.56 -7.79 14.72
N ASP A 60 -2.85 -7.64 15.04
CA ASP A 60 -3.75 -8.75 15.36
C ASP A 60 -4.07 -9.59 14.11
N LEU A 61 -3.04 -10.22 13.58
CA LEU A 61 -3.10 -11.11 12.43
C LEU A 61 -2.24 -12.35 12.71
N PRO A 62 -2.78 -13.39 13.34
CA PRO A 62 -2.01 -14.58 13.68
C PRO A 62 -1.62 -15.39 12.43
N LEU A 63 -0.56 -16.19 12.55
CA LEU A 63 -0.02 -16.99 11.45
C LEU A 63 -1.03 -17.97 10.86
N GLU A 64 -1.94 -18.47 11.69
CA GLU A 64 -3.05 -19.34 11.28
C GLU A 64 -3.94 -18.67 10.24
N GLU A 65 -4.21 -17.36 10.38
CA GLU A 65 -4.99 -16.59 9.40
C GLU A 65 -4.23 -16.42 8.09
N ILE A 66 -2.92 -16.26 8.13
CA ILE A 66 -2.07 -16.25 6.92
C ILE A 66 -2.17 -17.60 6.19
N GLY A 67 -2.17 -18.70 6.94
CA GLY A 67 -2.40 -20.05 6.40
C GLY A 67 -3.76 -20.23 5.74
N ARG A 68 -4.73 -19.40 6.09
CA ARG A 68 -6.09 -19.37 5.53
C ARG A 68 -6.27 -18.37 4.39
N LEU A 69 -5.19 -17.88 3.78
CA LEU A 69 -5.23 -16.94 2.65
C LEU A 69 -6.28 -17.37 1.61
N ARG A 70 -7.14 -16.43 1.21
CA ARG A 70 -8.24 -16.63 0.23
C ARG A 70 -9.35 -17.58 0.68
N ARG A 71 -9.41 -17.95 1.95
CA ARG A 71 -10.54 -18.72 2.48
C ARG A 71 -11.65 -17.79 2.93
N VAL A 72 -12.88 -18.19 2.67
CA VAL A 72 -14.07 -17.43 3.11
C VAL A 72 -14.03 -17.27 4.64
N GLY A 73 -14.28 -16.05 5.11
CA GLY A 73 -14.28 -15.70 6.53
C GLY A 73 -12.89 -15.62 7.19
N SER A 74 -11.78 -15.71 6.42
CA SER A 74 -10.44 -15.43 6.96
C SER A 74 -10.19 -13.93 7.04
N LYS A 75 -9.24 -13.51 7.92
CA LYS A 75 -8.71 -12.15 7.96
C LYS A 75 -7.78 -11.83 6.78
N THR A 76 -7.55 -12.78 5.86
CA THR A 76 -6.60 -12.65 4.75
C THR A 76 -7.27 -12.91 3.40
N PRO A 77 -8.17 -12.02 2.95
CA PRO A 77 -8.78 -12.12 1.63
C PRO A 77 -7.73 -12.09 0.51
N GLY A 78 -8.10 -12.46 -0.71
CA GLY A 78 -7.19 -12.56 -1.85
C GLY A 78 -6.54 -11.24 -2.26
N HIS A 79 -7.22 -10.14 -2.02
CA HIS A 79 -6.73 -8.77 -2.12
C HIS A 79 -7.00 -8.07 -0.79
N PRO A 80 -6.22 -7.04 -0.40
CA PRO A 80 -6.45 -6.32 0.85
C PRO A 80 -7.84 -5.69 0.89
N GLU A 81 -8.54 -5.89 2.00
CA GLU A 81 -9.86 -5.30 2.25
C GLU A 81 -9.82 -4.46 3.53
N TYR A 82 -10.17 -3.18 3.39
CA TYR A 82 -10.28 -2.27 4.54
C TYR A 82 -11.33 -2.77 5.53
N GLY A 83 -10.98 -2.76 6.82
CA GLY A 83 -11.87 -3.20 7.89
C GLY A 83 -11.90 -4.72 8.13
N VAL A 84 -11.27 -5.54 7.26
CA VAL A 84 -11.15 -6.99 7.45
C VAL A 84 -9.84 -7.34 8.14
N THR A 85 -8.73 -6.82 7.63
CA THR A 85 -7.39 -7.05 8.20
C THR A 85 -6.93 -5.81 8.95
N PRO A 86 -6.58 -5.90 10.25
CA PRO A 86 -6.01 -4.76 10.99
C PRO A 86 -4.75 -4.25 10.32
N GLY A 87 -4.64 -2.93 10.12
CA GLY A 87 -3.49 -2.29 9.46
C GLY A 87 -3.61 -2.15 7.94
N VAL A 88 -4.65 -2.69 7.31
CA VAL A 88 -4.95 -2.42 5.90
C VAL A 88 -5.62 -1.05 5.77
N GLU A 89 -4.99 -0.16 5.00
CA GLU A 89 -5.41 1.24 4.87
C GLU A 89 -6.53 1.46 3.85
N THR A 90 -6.61 0.62 2.85
CA THR A 90 -7.63 0.70 1.80
C THR A 90 -7.81 -0.63 1.10
N THR A 91 -9.00 -0.86 0.57
CA THR A 91 -9.29 -2.00 -0.30
C THR A 91 -8.62 -1.78 -1.64
N THR A 92 -7.84 -2.76 -2.10
CA THR A 92 -7.19 -2.76 -3.40
C THR A 92 -7.46 -4.05 -4.17
N GLY A 93 -7.03 -4.12 -5.43
CA GLY A 93 -7.29 -5.23 -6.33
C GLY A 93 -7.44 -4.72 -7.75
N PRO A 94 -8.39 -3.80 -8.05
CA PRO A 94 -8.39 -3.07 -9.30
C PRO A 94 -7.09 -2.27 -9.43
N LEU A 95 -6.34 -2.51 -10.50
CA LEU A 95 -5.03 -1.89 -10.73
C LEU A 95 -5.16 -0.36 -10.83
N GLY A 96 -4.18 0.36 -10.31
CA GLY A 96 -4.16 1.83 -10.28
C GLY A 96 -5.03 2.47 -9.19
N ALA A 97 -6.10 1.82 -8.74
CA ALA A 97 -7.01 2.38 -7.74
C ALA A 97 -6.32 2.67 -6.40
N GLY A 98 -5.43 1.77 -5.95
CA GLY A 98 -4.65 1.96 -4.72
C GLY A 98 -3.72 3.16 -4.81
N PHE A 99 -3.04 3.33 -5.94
CA PHE A 99 -2.18 4.49 -6.20
C PHE A 99 -2.98 5.80 -6.12
N ALA A 100 -4.10 5.89 -6.82
CA ALA A 100 -4.95 7.07 -6.80
C ALA A 100 -5.51 7.36 -5.38
N THR A 101 -5.90 6.33 -4.64
CA THR A 101 -6.34 6.46 -3.24
C THR A 101 -5.22 7.01 -2.35
N ALA A 102 -3.99 6.56 -2.53
CA ALA A 102 -2.84 7.05 -1.77
C ALA A 102 -2.55 8.54 -2.06
N VAL A 103 -2.71 8.99 -3.29
CA VAL A 103 -2.66 10.44 -3.62
C VAL A 103 -3.74 11.20 -2.84
N GLY A 104 -4.96 10.67 -2.78
CA GLY A 104 -6.04 11.23 -1.95
C GLY A 104 -5.69 11.30 -0.45
N MET A 105 -5.03 10.26 0.08
CA MET A 105 -4.56 10.24 1.48
C MET A 105 -3.49 11.31 1.74
N ALA A 106 -2.54 11.50 0.82
CA ALA A 106 -1.53 12.56 0.92
C ALA A 106 -2.12 13.97 0.83
N ILE A 107 -3.16 14.16 0.00
CA ILE A 107 -3.92 15.42 -0.03
C ILE A 107 -4.63 15.66 1.31
N ALA A 108 -5.23 14.61 1.87
CA ALA A 108 -5.93 14.69 3.15
C ALA A 108 -4.96 15.05 4.30
N GLU A 109 -3.78 14.40 4.36
CA GLU A 109 -2.73 14.73 5.31
C GLU A 109 -2.37 16.22 5.25
N ARG A 110 -2.03 16.71 4.06
CA ARG A 110 -1.63 18.11 3.86
C ARG A 110 -2.73 19.10 4.29
N ARG A 111 -3.98 18.77 3.99
CA ARG A 111 -5.13 19.59 4.40
C ARG A 111 -5.34 19.58 5.92
N LEU A 112 -5.24 18.41 6.54
CA LEU A 112 -5.38 18.26 7.99
C LEU A 112 -4.24 18.95 8.72
N ALA A 113 -3.00 18.78 8.24
CA ALA A 113 -1.83 19.46 8.77
C ALA A 113 -2.00 20.99 8.73
N ALA A 114 -2.43 21.53 7.58
CA ALA A 114 -2.66 22.97 7.45
C ALA A 114 -3.78 23.50 8.37
N ARG A 115 -4.73 22.65 8.75
CA ARG A 115 -5.86 23.02 9.59
C ARG A 115 -5.57 22.89 11.09
N PHE A 116 -4.83 21.86 11.49
CA PHE A 116 -4.71 21.46 12.90
C PHE A 116 -3.33 21.64 13.48
N ASN A 117 -2.27 21.74 12.67
CA ASN A 117 -0.92 21.93 13.19
C ASN A 117 -0.74 23.37 13.65
N GLY A 118 -0.26 23.54 14.89
CA GLY A 118 0.15 24.82 15.45
C GLY A 118 1.67 25.00 15.41
N SER A 119 2.12 26.21 15.74
CA SER A 119 3.56 26.52 15.84
C SER A 119 4.22 25.62 16.90
N GLY A 120 5.11 24.73 16.47
CA GLY A 120 5.84 23.81 17.34
C GLY A 120 5.06 22.59 17.83
N PHE A 121 3.84 22.35 17.34
CA PHE A 121 3.02 21.20 17.71
C PHE A 121 2.35 20.56 16.49
N PRO A 122 3.00 19.59 15.82
CA PRO A 122 2.42 18.85 14.71
C PRO A 122 1.42 17.82 15.25
N VAL A 123 0.13 17.98 14.91
CA VAL A 123 -0.93 17.02 15.22
C VAL A 123 -1.03 15.96 14.11
N VAL A 124 -0.75 16.37 12.87
CA VAL A 124 -0.80 15.52 11.65
C VAL A 124 0.51 15.73 10.90
N ASP A 125 1.31 14.68 10.84
CA ASP A 125 2.63 14.72 10.22
C ASP A 125 3.06 13.32 9.75
N HIS A 126 2.18 12.65 8.98
CA HIS A 126 2.43 11.30 8.50
C HIS A 126 2.74 11.25 7.01
N TYR A 127 3.47 10.24 6.61
CA TYR A 127 3.74 9.90 5.23
C TYR A 127 2.70 8.91 4.68
N THR A 128 2.59 8.87 3.36
CA THR A 128 1.87 7.84 2.63
C THR A 128 2.84 7.12 1.70
N TYR A 129 3.01 5.83 1.93
CA TYR A 129 3.87 4.95 1.15
C TYR A 129 3.02 4.06 0.26
N VAL A 130 3.42 3.89 -0.98
CA VAL A 130 2.68 3.09 -1.98
C VAL A 130 3.62 2.10 -2.64
N LEU A 131 3.19 0.85 -2.75
CA LEU A 131 3.85 -0.13 -3.62
C LEU A 131 2.97 -0.40 -4.83
N SER A 132 3.48 -0.04 -6.00
CA SER A 132 2.82 -0.22 -7.31
C SER A 132 3.67 -1.10 -8.22
N GLY A 133 3.04 -1.89 -9.06
CA GLY A 133 3.70 -2.62 -10.14
C GLY A 133 3.40 -2.03 -11.52
N ASP A 134 3.98 -2.60 -12.56
CA ASP A 134 3.78 -2.20 -13.96
C ASP A 134 2.30 -2.05 -14.31
N GLY A 135 1.48 -3.07 -14.01
CA GLY A 135 0.05 -3.04 -14.30
C GLY A 135 -0.72 -1.90 -13.62
N CYS A 136 -0.30 -1.47 -12.42
CA CYS A 136 -0.91 -0.31 -11.76
C CYS A 136 -0.58 0.99 -12.51
N LEU A 137 0.66 1.15 -12.98
CA LEU A 137 1.10 2.38 -13.63
C LEU A 137 0.62 2.49 -15.08
N MET A 138 0.21 1.39 -15.69
CA MET A 138 -0.44 1.39 -17.01
C MET A 138 -1.85 1.96 -16.99
N GLU A 139 -2.50 2.02 -15.83
CA GLU A 139 -3.86 2.52 -15.73
C GLU A 139 -3.90 4.05 -15.86
N GLY A 140 -4.82 4.57 -16.67
CA GLY A 140 -4.98 6.00 -16.89
C GLY A 140 -5.18 6.79 -15.61
N VAL A 141 -5.90 6.23 -14.64
CA VAL A 141 -6.10 6.86 -13.31
C VAL A 141 -4.78 7.08 -12.56
N SER A 142 -3.79 6.21 -12.76
CA SER A 142 -2.46 6.37 -12.15
C SER A 142 -1.70 7.54 -12.75
N ALA A 143 -1.73 7.70 -14.06
CA ALA A 143 -1.11 8.83 -14.75
C ALA A 143 -1.74 10.16 -14.32
N GLU A 144 -3.07 10.23 -14.26
CA GLU A 144 -3.79 11.41 -13.80
C GLU A 144 -3.49 11.73 -12.32
N ALA A 145 -3.50 10.72 -11.46
CA ALA A 145 -3.21 10.88 -10.04
C ALA A 145 -1.75 11.32 -9.80
N ALA A 146 -0.78 10.75 -10.54
CA ALA A 146 0.62 11.14 -10.47
C ALA A 146 0.82 12.61 -10.91
N SER A 147 0.19 13.01 -12.02
CA SER A 147 0.21 14.39 -12.48
C SER A 147 -0.35 15.36 -11.43
N LEU A 148 -1.47 15.01 -10.80
CA LEU A 148 -2.07 15.80 -9.73
C LEU A 148 -1.14 15.88 -8.50
N ALA A 149 -0.54 14.76 -8.10
CA ALA A 149 0.39 14.71 -6.96
C ALA A 149 1.61 15.62 -7.20
N GLY A 150 2.19 15.56 -8.41
CA GLY A 150 3.29 16.42 -8.83
C GLY A 150 2.89 17.90 -8.86
N HIS A 151 1.74 18.22 -9.45
CA HIS A 151 1.20 19.59 -9.48
C HIS A 151 1.01 20.17 -8.09
N LEU A 152 0.49 19.37 -7.17
CA LEU A 152 0.28 19.79 -5.78
C LEU A 152 1.55 19.77 -4.94
N GLY A 153 2.66 19.18 -5.40
CA GLY A 153 3.89 19.05 -4.64
C GLY A 153 3.71 18.21 -3.35
N LEU A 154 3.12 17.03 -3.47
CA LEU A 154 2.84 16.15 -2.32
C LEU A 154 4.11 15.41 -1.86
N GLY A 155 5.04 16.12 -1.21
CA GLY A 155 6.35 15.60 -0.83
C GLY A 155 6.34 14.49 0.24
N LYS A 156 5.20 14.21 0.88
CA LYS A 156 5.02 13.09 1.81
C LYS A 156 4.39 11.84 1.17
N LEU A 157 4.18 11.86 -0.13
CA LEU A 157 3.81 10.68 -0.90
C LEU A 157 5.07 10.02 -1.44
N ILE A 158 5.35 8.81 -0.99
CA ILE A 158 6.51 8.00 -1.41
C ILE A 158 6.01 6.80 -2.19
N VAL A 159 6.44 6.67 -3.43
CA VAL A 159 6.00 5.58 -4.31
C VAL A 159 7.16 4.65 -4.61
N PHE A 160 6.98 3.37 -4.34
CA PHE A 160 7.87 2.30 -4.77
C PHE A 160 7.27 1.65 -6.01
N TYR A 161 8.09 1.49 -7.02
CA TYR A 161 7.70 0.88 -8.28
C TYR A 161 8.41 -0.46 -8.46
N ASP A 162 7.64 -1.55 -8.43
CA ASP A 162 8.10 -2.89 -8.79
C ASP A 162 8.11 -3.01 -10.32
N SER A 163 9.24 -2.58 -10.92
CA SER A 163 9.48 -2.61 -12.37
C SER A 163 10.02 -3.98 -12.76
N ASN A 164 9.17 -4.97 -12.84
CA ASN A 164 9.55 -6.34 -13.16
C ASN A 164 9.31 -6.72 -14.63
N GLY A 165 8.74 -5.81 -15.42
CA GLY A 165 8.50 -6.01 -16.85
C GLY A 165 7.41 -7.03 -17.18
N VAL A 166 6.57 -7.40 -16.20
CA VAL A 166 5.55 -8.44 -16.36
C VAL A 166 4.20 -7.98 -15.82
N SER A 167 3.15 -8.30 -16.54
CA SER A 167 1.75 -8.22 -16.08
C SER A 167 1.10 -9.62 -16.10
N ILE A 168 -0.19 -9.72 -15.75
CA ILE A 168 -0.92 -11.02 -15.77
C ILE A 168 -0.79 -11.73 -17.11
N ASP A 169 -0.87 -11.00 -18.21
CA ASP A 169 -0.94 -11.56 -19.57
C ASP A 169 0.43 -11.75 -20.22
N GLY A 170 1.52 -11.43 -19.53
CA GLY A 170 2.87 -11.61 -20.05
C GLY A 170 3.76 -10.37 -19.93
N PRO A 171 4.81 -10.25 -20.76
CA PRO A 171 5.74 -9.13 -20.70
C PRO A 171 5.07 -7.81 -21.08
N THR A 172 5.47 -6.73 -20.41
CA THR A 172 4.92 -5.37 -20.63
C THR A 172 5.17 -4.84 -22.04
N THR A 173 6.18 -5.34 -22.74
CA THR A 173 6.48 -4.98 -24.13
C THR A 173 5.32 -5.22 -25.13
N ILE A 174 4.33 -6.03 -24.73
CA ILE A 174 3.14 -6.29 -25.55
C ILE A 174 2.07 -5.22 -25.31
N THR A 175 2.04 -4.62 -24.12
CA THR A 175 0.94 -3.77 -23.68
C THR A 175 1.33 -2.31 -23.47
N PHE A 176 2.54 -2.04 -23.02
CA PHE A 176 2.96 -0.71 -22.64
C PHE A 176 4.48 -0.55 -22.69
N THR A 177 4.97 0.37 -23.52
CA THR A 177 6.41 0.61 -23.75
C THR A 177 6.80 2.08 -23.58
N GLU A 178 5.96 2.88 -22.92
CA GLU A 178 6.31 4.26 -22.58
C GLU A 178 7.35 4.30 -21.45
N ASP A 179 8.23 5.30 -21.55
CA ASP A 179 9.27 5.63 -20.57
C ASP A 179 8.81 6.76 -19.66
#